data_79c95b1f5e4021c4233e954de59b03ac
#
_entry.id   79c95b1f5e4021c4233e954de59b03ac
#
_cell.length_a   1.000
_cell.length_b   1.000
_cell.length_c   1.000
_cell.angle_alpha   90.00
_cell.angle_beta   90.00
_cell.angle_gamma   90.00
#
_symmetry.space_group_name_H-M   'P 1'
#
loop_
_entity.id
_entity.type
_entity.pdbx_description
1 polymer ?
#
loop_
_entity_poly.entity_id
_entity_poly.type
_entity_poly.pdbx_seq_one_letter_code
_entity_poly.pdbx_strand_id
1 'polypeptide(L)'
;TKALDDVSLKIEDGEFVAVMGASGSGKSTLLKIIGCMDTPTAGKYFLDDTEVTAASRSQVHKLRKEKIGYVFQHFALMDYYTAYENIELPLLAANVKRKERKRIILKQMEHLGILSERNKLPGKMSGGQQQRVAIARALVTNADIILADEPTGALDQKTGHEVLELLKEINKSGKTVIIVTHDEGIAKMTDRIITISDGRIVGDSKEK
;
A
#
# COMPACT_ATOMS: atom_id res chain seq x y z
N THR A 1 -9.49 -20.91 -13.24
CA THR A 1 -8.25 -20.22 -13.67
C THR A 1 -7.40 -20.00 -12.44
N LYS A 2 -6.12 -20.41 -12.46
CA LYS A 2 -5.17 -20.09 -11.39
C LYS A 2 -4.75 -18.63 -11.56
N ALA A 3 -4.90 -17.82 -10.53
CA ALA A 3 -4.48 -16.42 -10.55
C ALA A 3 -2.98 -16.29 -10.27
N LEU A 4 -2.42 -17.17 -9.42
CA LEU A 4 -1.00 -17.36 -9.19
C LEU A 4 -0.69 -18.85 -9.31
N ASP A 5 0.45 -19.19 -9.89
CA ASP A 5 0.89 -20.55 -10.13
C ASP A 5 2.38 -20.70 -9.82
N ASP A 6 2.68 -21.36 -8.70
CA ASP A 6 4.04 -21.65 -8.24
C ASP A 6 4.93 -20.40 -8.09
N VAL A 7 4.42 -19.40 -7.33
CA VAL A 7 5.14 -18.17 -7.03
C VAL A 7 5.96 -18.35 -5.76
N SER A 8 7.28 -18.21 -5.87
CA SER A 8 8.21 -18.11 -4.73
C SER A 8 8.86 -16.73 -4.76
N LEU A 9 8.73 -15.97 -3.67
CA LEU A 9 9.21 -14.59 -3.60
C LEU A 9 9.63 -14.27 -2.16
N LYS A 10 10.76 -13.60 -2.02
CA LYS A 10 11.21 -13.01 -0.76
C LYS A 10 11.40 -11.51 -0.96
N ILE A 11 10.83 -10.70 -0.09
CA ILE A 11 11.02 -9.25 -0.02
C ILE A 11 11.61 -8.95 1.36
N GLU A 12 12.72 -8.22 1.39
CA GLU A 12 13.40 -7.85 2.62
C GLU A 12 12.86 -6.53 3.16
N ASP A 13 13.06 -6.31 4.46
CA ASP A 13 12.68 -5.05 5.09
C ASP A 13 13.39 -3.86 4.44
N GLY A 14 12.64 -2.78 4.23
CA GLY A 14 13.14 -1.55 3.63
C GLY A 14 13.32 -1.59 2.11
N GLU A 15 12.99 -2.70 1.42
CA GLU A 15 13.02 -2.73 -0.05
C GLU A 15 11.96 -1.80 -0.66
N PHE A 16 12.31 -1.17 -1.78
CA PHE A 16 11.39 -0.46 -2.66
C PHE A 16 11.18 -1.27 -3.94
N VAL A 17 10.05 -1.95 -4.05
CA VAL A 17 9.81 -2.99 -5.06
C VAL A 17 8.65 -2.60 -5.97
N ALA A 18 8.84 -2.75 -7.28
CA ALA A 18 7.75 -2.74 -8.25
C ALA A 18 7.39 -4.17 -8.68
N VAL A 19 6.10 -4.48 -8.70
CA VAL A 19 5.55 -5.70 -9.29
C VAL A 19 4.89 -5.33 -10.60
N MET A 20 5.46 -5.77 -11.70
CA MET A 20 5.02 -5.48 -13.07
C MET A 20 4.36 -6.66 -13.76
N GLY A 21 3.58 -6.39 -14.79
CA GLY A 21 2.99 -7.39 -15.68
C GLY A 21 1.72 -6.88 -16.36
N ALA A 22 1.23 -7.60 -17.37
CA ALA A 22 0.03 -7.26 -18.08
C ALA A 22 -1.22 -7.29 -17.18
N SER A 23 -2.33 -6.69 -17.62
CA SER A 23 -3.61 -6.81 -16.92
C SER A 23 -4.01 -8.29 -16.82
N GLY A 24 -4.49 -8.71 -15.66
CA GLY A 24 -4.87 -10.11 -15.42
C GLY A 24 -3.71 -11.06 -15.11
N SER A 25 -2.44 -10.61 -15.09
CA SER A 25 -1.28 -11.48 -14.83
C SER A 25 -1.14 -12.00 -13.39
N GLY A 26 -1.98 -11.54 -12.44
CA GLY A 26 -1.95 -12.00 -11.04
C GLY A 26 -1.40 -10.98 -10.03
N LYS A 27 -0.95 -9.79 -10.46
CA LYS A 27 -0.34 -8.75 -9.60
C LYS A 27 -1.20 -8.36 -8.39
N SER A 28 -2.46 -7.98 -8.63
CA SER A 28 -3.38 -7.58 -7.55
C SER A 28 -3.73 -8.75 -6.63
N THR A 29 -3.73 -10.00 -7.14
CA THR A 29 -3.90 -11.20 -6.32
C THR A 29 -2.70 -11.39 -5.40
N LEU A 30 -1.47 -11.26 -5.95
CA LEU A 30 -0.25 -11.31 -5.13
C LEU A 30 -0.26 -10.22 -4.05
N LEU A 31 -0.61 -8.98 -4.43
CA LEU A 31 -0.66 -7.87 -3.49
C LEU A 31 -1.70 -8.10 -2.38
N LYS A 32 -2.87 -8.70 -2.69
CA LYS A 32 -3.89 -9.04 -1.69
C LYS A 32 -3.41 -10.13 -0.72
N ILE A 33 -2.64 -11.12 -1.21
CA ILE A 33 -2.06 -12.17 -0.35
C ILE A 33 -1.00 -11.54 0.56
N ILE A 34 -0.05 -10.76 0.02
CA ILE A 34 0.95 -10.03 0.81
C ILE A 34 0.25 -9.12 1.84
N GLY A 35 -0.84 -8.46 1.44
CA GLY A 35 -1.65 -7.60 2.28
C GLY A 35 -2.53 -8.30 3.31
N CYS A 36 -2.46 -9.62 3.44
CA CYS A 36 -3.32 -10.41 4.33
C CYS A 36 -4.82 -10.14 4.09
N MET A 37 -5.21 -9.83 2.84
CA MET A 37 -6.60 -9.62 2.41
C MET A 37 -7.19 -10.89 1.79
N ASP A 38 -6.32 -11.75 1.27
CA ASP A 38 -6.68 -13.03 0.68
C ASP A 38 -5.72 -14.11 1.18
N THR A 39 -6.11 -15.37 1.02
CA THR A 39 -5.31 -16.52 1.44
C THR A 39 -4.98 -17.38 0.22
N PRO A 40 -3.71 -17.80 0.02
CA PRO A 40 -3.37 -18.68 -1.07
C PRO A 40 -4.06 -20.05 -0.88
N THR A 41 -4.47 -20.67 -1.99
CA THR A 41 -5.10 -22.00 -1.97
C THR A 41 -4.12 -23.11 -1.64
N ALA A 42 -2.83 -22.89 -1.85
CA ALA A 42 -1.72 -23.78 -1.51
C ALA A 42 -0.45 -22.98 -1.31
N GLY A 43 0.56 -23.59 -0.68
CA GLY A 43 1.83 -22.94 -0.37
C GLY A 43 1.81 -22.28 1.01
N LYS A 44 2.88 -21.54 1.30
CA LYS A 44 3.09 -20.89 2.59
C LYS A 44 3.40 -19.41 2.39
N TYR A 45 2.84 -18.59 3.25
CA TYR A 45 3.17 -17.17 3.34
C TYR A 45 3.64 -16.84 4.75
N PHE A 46 4.81 -16.21 4.83
CA PHE A 46 5.41 -15.72 6.06
C PHE A 46 5.46 -14.19 6.03
N LEU A 47 5.06 -13.58 7.13
CA LEU A 47 5.26 -12.16 7.40
C LEU A 47 6.11 -12.06 8.67
N ASP A 48 7.32 -11.58 8.54
CA ASP A 48 8.37 -11.74 9.55
C ASP A 48 8.50 -13.23 9.92
N ASP A 49 8.51 -13.55 11.21
CA ASP A 49 8.60 -14.93 11.72
C ASP A 49 7.24 -15.65 11.80
N THR A 50 6.15 -15.02 11.32
CA THR A 50 4.80 -15.57 11.45
C THR A 50 4.34 -16.24 10.15
N GLU A 51 4.02 -17.54 10.19
CA GLU A 51 3.35 -18.24 9.09
C GLU A 51 1.87 -17.81 9.03
N VAL A 52 1.58 -16.85 8.14
CA VAL A 52 0.24 -16.26 7.96
C VAL A 52 -0.79 -17.32 7.50
N THR A 53 -0.34 -18.26 6.67
CA THR A 53 -1.19 -19.35 6.14
C THR A 53 -1.66 -20.35 7.21
N ALA A 54 -0.93 -20.47 8.31
CA ALA A 54 -1.29 -21.31 9.47
C ALA A 54 -1.94 -20.49 10.61
N ALA A 55 -1.95 -19.17 10.52
CA ALA A 55 -2.44 -18.29 11.57
C ALA A 55 -3.97 -18.26 11.65
N SER A 56 -4.51 -18.04 12.84
CA SER A 56 -5.95 -17.82 13.03
C SER A 56 -6.39 -16.50 12.39
N ARG A 57 -7.68 -16.39 12.04
CA ARG A 57 -8.26 -15.14 11.48
C ARG A 57 -7.99 -13.92 12.35
N SER A 58 -8.02 -14.08 13.67
CA SER A 58 -7.72 -13.00 14.61
C SER A 58 -6.26 -12.54 14.52
N GLN A 59 -5.31 -13.48 14.41
CA GLN A 59 -3.89 -13.18 14.25
C GLN A 59 -3.63 -12.49 12.91
N VAL A 60 -4.20 -13.00 11.81
CA VAL A 60 -4.10 -12.38 10.46
C VAL A 60 -4.66 -10.95 10.48
N HIS A 61 -5.82 -10.75 11.12
CA HIS A 61 -6.40 -9.42 11.27
C HIS A 61 -5.49 -8.46 12.06
N LYS A 62 -4.87 -8.96 13.14
CA LYS A 62 -3.91 -8.18 13.94
C LYS A 62 -2.68 -7.80 13.10
N LEU A 63 -2.06 -8.76 12.40
CA LEU A 63 -0.91 -8.52 11.52
C LEU A 63 -1.23 -7.46 10.45
N ARG A 64 -2.35 -7.63 9.73
CA ARG A 64 -2.78 -6.65 8.72
C ARG A 64 -2.91 -5.26 9.29
N LYS A 65 -3.53 -5.12 10.46
CA LYS A 65 -3.79 -3.82 11.11
C LYS A 65 -2.50 -3.15 11.59
N GLU A 66 -1.55 -3.93 12.09
CA GLU A 66 -0.33 -3.41 12.73
C GLU A 66 0.83 -3.22 11.74
N LYS A 67 0.93 -4.10 10.72
CA LYS A 67 2.08 -4.17 9.83
C LYS A 67 1.86 -3.59 8.45
N ILE A 68 0.61 -3.48 7.97
CA ILE A 68 0.33 -3.21 6.57
C ILE A 68 -0.52 -1.96 6.40
N GLY A 69 -0.01 -1.01 5.61
CA GLY A 69 -0.76 0.11 5.06
C GLY A 69 -1.09 -0.14 3.59
N TYR A 70 -2.33 0.16 3.17
CA TYR A 70 -2.75 -0.09 1.80
C TYR A 70 -3.18 1.21 1.10
N VAL A 71 -2.65 1.44 -0.11
CA VAL A 71 -2.95 2.56 -0.99
C VAL A 71 -3.57 2.01 -2.27
N PHE A 72 -4.82 2.38 -2.57
CA PHE A 72 -5.59 1.87 -3.70
C PHE A 72 -5.54 2.82 -4.90
N GLN A 73 -5.73 2.28 -6.10
CA GLN A 73 -5.77 3.02 -7.35
C GLN A 73 -6.85 4.13 -7.37
N HIS A 74 -8.03 3.84 -6.87
CA HIS A 74 -9.16 4.78 -6.79
C HIS A 74 -9.33 5.36 -5.38
N PHE A 75 -8.21 5.58 -4.66
CA PHE A 75 -8.12 6.19 -3.32
C PHE A 75 -8.87 5.42 -2.23
N ALA A 76 -10.00 4.80 -2.53
CA ALA A 76 -10.90 4.09 -1.61
C ALA A 76 -11.23 4.93 -0.36
N LEU A 77 -11.50 6.21 -0.55
CA LEU A 77 -11.97 7.10 0.50
C LEU A 77 -13.48 6.93 0.69
N MET A 78 -13.92 7.14 1.92
CA MET A 78 -15.34 7.19 2.25
C MET A 78 -15.89 8.56 1.86
N ASP A 79 -16.79 8.62 0.88
CA ASP A 79 -17.24 9.87 0.23
C ASP A 79 -17.92 10.85 1.18
N TYR A 80 -18.57 10.33 2.23
CA TYR A 80 -19.28 11.13 3.23
C TYR A 80 -18.44 11.49 4.47
N TYR A 81 -17.16 11.12 4.47
CA TYR A 81 -16.19 11.42 5.51
C TYR A 81 -15.21 12.47 5.02
N THR A 82 -14.89 13.43 5.87
CA THR A 82 -13.84 14.42 5.60
C THR A 82 -12.47 13.74 5.43
N ALA A 83 -11.49 14.47 4.89
CA ALA A 83 -10.11 14.00 4.84
C ALA A 83 -9.61 13.54 6.22
N TYR A 84 -9.88 14.33 7.27
CA TYR A 84 -9.53 13.99 8.64
C TYR A 84 -10.18 12.66 9.09
N GLU A 85 -11.48 12.50 8.89
CA GLU A 85 -12.22 11.30 9.30
C GLU A 85 -11.76 10.06 8.53
N ASN A 86 -11.46 10.18 7.22
CA ASN A 86 -10.89 9.08 6.44
C ASN A 86 -9.55 8.59 7.03
N ILE A 87 -8.69 9.53 7.43
CA ILE A 87 -7.40 9.20 8.05
C ILE A 87 -7.58 8.64 9.47
N GLU A 88 -8.64 9.03 10.18
CA GLU A 88 -8.92 8.58 11.55
C GLU A 88 -9.36 7.11 11.62
N LEU A 89 -9.97 6.55 10.56
CA LEU A 89 -10.54 5.20 10.56
C LEU A 89 -9.62 4.09 11.10
N PRO A 90 -8.35 3.97 10.63
CA PRO A 90 -7.46 2.93 11.14
C PRO A 90 -7.14 3.10 12.63
N LEU A 91 -7.01 4.33 13.11
CA LEU A 91 -6.73 4.61 14.52
C LEU A 91 -7.94 4.34 15.43
N LEU A 92 -9.15 4.52 14.92
CA LEU A 92 -10.39 4.09 15.60
C LEU A 92 -10.41 2.57 15.74
N ALA A 93 -10.14 1.85 14.64
CA ALA A 93 -10.03 0.40 14.66
C ALA A 93 -8.90 -0.10 15.59
N ALA A 94 -7.87 0.71 15.80
CA ALA A 94 -6.77 0.44 16.74
C ALA A 94 -7.08 0.82 18.19
N ASN A 95 -8.28 1.34 18.49
CA ASN A 95 -8.69 1.82 19.81
C ASN A 95 -7.75 2.91 20.39
N VAL A 96 -7.12 3.71 19.52
CA VAL A 96 -6.24 4.81 19.95
C VAL A 96 -7.10 5.91 20.60
N LYS A 97 -6.67 6.45 21.72
CA LYS A 97 -7.39 7.50 22.45
C LYS A 97 -7.56 8.78 21.61
N ARG A 98 -8.71 9.47 21.74
CA ARG A 98 -9.08 10.65 20.93
C ARG A 98 -7.99 11.72 20.86
N LYS A 99 -7.38 12.07 22.00
CA LYS A 99 -6.31 13.08 22.06
C LYS A 99 -5.10 12.69 21.24
N GLU A 100 -4.73 11.42 21.32
CA GLU A 100 -3.59 10.86 20.58
C GLU A 100 -3.90 10.75 19.08
N ARG A 101 -5.09 10.26 18.69
CA ARG A 101 -5.52 10.26 17.28
C ARG A 101 -5.39 11.63 16.65
N LYS A 102 -5.93 12.67 17.31
CA LYS A 102 -5.87 14.04 16.80
C LYS A 102 -4.41 14.48 16.55
N ARG A 103 -3.50 14.19 17.48
CA ARG A 103 -2.08 14.52 17.38
C ARG A 103 -1.43 13.83 16.18
N ILE A 104 -1.65 12.51 16.04
CA ILE A 104 -1.10 11.70 14.96
C ILE A 104 -1.63 12.18 13.61
N ILE A 105 -2.93 12.36 13.47
CA ILE A 105 -3.57 12.75 12.21
C ILE A 105 -3.08 14.12 11.75
N LEU A 106 -3.11 15.12 12.62
CA LEU A 106 -2.70 16.48 12.25
C LEU A 106 -1.22 16.53 11.85
N LYS A 107 -0.35 15.83 12.58
CA LYS A 107 1.07 15.71 12.22
C LYS A 107 1.24 15.05 10.83
N GLN A 108 0.49 13.99 10.55
CA GLN A 108 0.57 13.30 9.27
C GLN A 108 0.02 14.15 8.12
N MET A 109 -1.08 14.87 8.35
CA MET A 109 -1.65 15.79 7.36
C MET A 109 -0.71 16.95 7.04
N GLU A 110 -0.02 17.48 8.03
CA GLU A 110 1.00 18.52 7.87
C GLU A 110 2.19 18.01 7.05
N HIS A 111 2.71 16.85 7.42
CA HIS A 111 3.82 16.19 6.71
C HIS A 111 3.53 15.96 5.22
N LEU A 112 2.29 15.60 4.89
CA LEU A 112 1.85 15.34 3.52
C LEU A 112 1.29 16.58 2.79
N GLY A 113 1.33 17.77 3.41
CA GLY A 113 0.89 19.02 2.81
C GLY A 113 -0.62 19.12 2.55
N ILE A 114 -1.43 18.39 3.34
CA ILE A 114 -2.90 18.34 3.18
C ILE A 114 -3.66 18.85 4.41
N LEU A 115 -3.02 19.59 5.29
CA LEU A 115 -3.66 20.09 6.52
C LEU A 115 -4.82 21.04 6.21
N SER A 116 -4.74 21.85 5.15
CA SER A 116 -5.81 22.73 4.67
C SER A 116 -7.06 21.96 4.22
N GLU A 117 -6.90 20.70 3.82
CA GLU A 117 -7.96 19.85 3.28
C GLU A 117 -8.74 19.11 4.38
N ARG A 118 -8.33 19.23 5.65
CA ARG A 118 -8.82 18.39 6.77
C ARG A 118 -10.34 18.27 6.88
N ASN A 119 -11.07 19.34 6.55
CA ASN A 119 -12.52 19.39 6.67
C ASN A 119 -13.25 19.17 5.33
N LYS A 120 -12.53 18.92 4.23
CA LYS A 120 -13.12 18.69 2.92
C LYS A 120 -13.54 17.25 2.76
N LEU A 121 -14.64 17.03 2.05
CA LEU A 121 -15.06 15.72 1.55
C LEU A 121 -14.25 15.34 0.30
N PRO A 122 -14.08 14.03 -0.02
CA PRO A 122 -13.34 13.57 -1.18
C PRO A 122 -13.74 14.26 -2.49
N GLY A 123 -15.03 14.41 -2.77
CA GLY A 123 -15.53 15.09 -3.97
C GLY A 123 -15.19 16.59 -4.07
N LYS A 124 -14.59 17.19 -3.04
CA LYS A 124 -14.12 18.59 -3.02
C LYS A 124 -12.60 18.71 -3.05
N MET A 125 -11.89 17.61 -3.30
CA MET A 125 -10.43 17.52 -3.38
C MET A 125 -9.99 17.10 -4.78
N SER A 126 -8.81 17.56 -5.21
CA SER A 126 -8.17 17.04 -6.42
C SER A 126 -7.76 15.57 -6.25
N GLY A 127 -7.53 14.85 -7.35
CA GLY A 127 -7.05 13.46 -7.30
C GLY A 127 -5.77 13.30 -6.48
N GLY A 128 -4.81 14.21 -6.65
CA GLY A 128 -3.57 14.20 -5.87
C GLY A 128 -3.78 14.44 -4.37
N GLN A 129 -4.72 15.34 -4.01
CA GLN A 129 -5.09 15.54 -2.61
C GLN A 129 -5.76 14.28 -2.02
N GLN A 130 -6.66 13.65 -2.77
CA GLN A 130 -7.30 12.40 -2.36
C GLN A 130 -6.26 11.28 -2.17
N GLN A 131 -5.28 11.17 -3.09
CA GLN A 131 -4.21 10.18 -2.98
C GLN A 131 -3.32 10.44 -1.75
N ARG A 132 -2.96 11.68 -1.47
CA ARG A 132 -2.22 12.04 -0.25
C ARG A 132 -3.01 11.72 1.02
N VAL A 133 -4.33 11.87 1.02
CA VAL A 133 -5.21 11.43 2.12
C VAL A 133 -5.19 9.90 2.26
N ALA A 134 -5.25 9.15 1.15
CA ALA A 134 -5.16 7.69 1.17
C ALA A 134 -3.79 7.21 1.70
N ILE A 135 -2.70 7.87 1.31
CA ILE A 135 -1.35 7.60 1.82
C ILE A 135 -1.27 7.95 3.32
N ALA A 136 -1.81 9.11 3.74
CA ALA A 136 -1.88 9.47 5.16
C ALA A 136 -2.60 8.39 5.97
N ARG A 137 -3.73 7.90 5.48
CA ARG A 137 -4.51 6.82 6.10
C ARG A 137 -3.69 5.53 6.23
N ALA A 138 -2.88 5.19 5.24
CA ALA A 138 -2.01 4.01 5.28
C ALA A 138 -0.86 4.15 6.31
N LEU A 139 -0.41 5.38 6.59
CA LEU A 139 0.74 5.65 7.44
C LEU A 139 0.41 5.89 8.92
N VAL A 140 -0.83 6.27 9.27
CA VAL A 140 -1.16 6.70 10.65
C VAL A 140 -1.04 5.59 11.70
N THR A 141 -1.12 4.33 11.30
CA THR A 141 -0.89 3.16 12.16
C THR A 141 0.58 2.82 12.36
N ASN A 142 1.48 3.58 11.73
CA ASN A 142 2.91 3.32 11.66
C ASN A 142 3.27 1.95 11.06
N ALA A 143 2.48 1.49 10.09
CA ALA A 143 2.72 0.24 9.36
C ALA A 143 4.16 0.17 8.82
N ASP A 144 4.76 -1.03 8.87
CA ASP A 144 6.12 -1.27 8.38
C ASP A 144 6.15 -1.46 6.85
N ILE A 145 5.03 -1.96 6.29
CA ILE A 145 4.89 -2.28 4.88
C ILE A 145 3.77 -1.43 4.26
N ILE A 146 4.08 -0.76 3.16
CA ILE A 146 3.11 0.00 2.36
C ILE A 146 2.90 -0.72 1.03
N LEU A 147 1.68 -1.14 0.79
CA LEU A 147 1.25 -1.76 -0.46
C LEU A 147 0.49 -0.74 -1.30
N ALA A 148 0.90 -0.52 -2.53
CA ALA A 148 0.30 0.45 -3.42
C ALA A 148 -0.14 -0.23 -4.74
N ASP A 149 -1.44 -0.31 -4.96
CA ASP A 149 -2.03 -0.89 -6.17
C ASP A 149 -2.31 0.22 -7.18
N GLU A 150 -1.50 0.33 -8.24
CA GLU A 150 -1.58 1.36 -9.28
C GLU A 150 -1.73 2.80 -8.70
N PRO A 151 -0.81 3.24 -7.80
CA PRO A 151 -1.05 4.44 -6.97
C PRO A 151 -1.15 5.74 -7.74
N THR A 152 -0.82 5.75 -9.03
CA THR A 152 -0.85 6.92 -9.90
C THR A 152 -1.83 6.76 -11.07
N GLY A 153 -2.47 5.60 -11.21
CA GLY A 153 -3.30 5.27 -12.37
C GLY A 153 -4.54 6.17 -12.58
N ALA A 154 -4.96 6.92 -11.55
CA ALA A 154 -6.07 7.88 -11.63
C ALA A 154 -5.59 9.35 -11.65
N LEU A 155 -4.28 9.60 -11.81
CA LEU A 155 -3.66 10.93 -11.71
C LEU A 155 -3.06 11.37 -13.06
N ASP A 156 -2.94 12.68 -13.25
CA ASP A 156 -2.11 13.23 -14.32
C ASP A 156 -0.62 12.96 -14.06
N GLN A 157 0.21 13.06 -15.12
CA GLN A 157 1.64 12.73 -15.04
C GLN A 157 2.39 13.47 -13.95
N LYS A 158 2.15 14.80 -13.81
CA LYS A 158 2.86 15.62 -12.84
C LYS A 158 2.50 15.19 -11.41
N THR A 159 1.21 15.10 -11.12
CA THR A 159 0.69 14.67 -9.82
C THR A 159 1.11 13.24 -9.50
N GLY A 160 1.11 12.35 -10.50
CA GLY A 160 1.60 10.98 -10.36
C GLY A 160 3.07 10.92 -9.95
N HIS A 161 3.91 11.74 -10.58
CA HIS A 161 5.34 11.84 -10.21
C HIS A 161 5.53 12.32 -8.75
N GLU A 162 4.78 13.34 -8.34
CA GLU A 162 4.82 13.82 -6.94
C GLU A 162 4.43 12.74 -5.92
N VAL A 163 3.44 11.90 -6.26
CA VAL A 163 3.01 10.77 -5.41
C VAL A 163 4.10 9.70 -5.34
N LEU A 164 4.80 9.42 -6.44
CA LEU A 164 5.91 8.46 -6.46
C LEU A 164 7.11 8.93 -5.63
N GLU A 165 7.49 10.20 -5.76
CA GLU A 165 8.55 10.77 -4.92
C GLU A 165 8.18 10.67 -3.44
N LEU A 166 6.90 10.92 -3.09
CA LEU A 166 6.42 10.74 -1.72
C LEU A 166 6.54 9.28 -1.24
N LEU A 167 6.18 8.29 -2.07
CA LEU A 167 6.36 6.87 -1.72
C LEU A 167 7.84 6.50 -1.56
N LYS A 168 8.72 7.09 -2.37
CA LYS A 168 10.17 6.94 -2.25
C LYS A 168 10.72 7.54 -0.95
N GLU A 169 10.23 8.71 -0.54
CA GLU A 169 10.58 9.31 0.76
C GLU A 169 10.11 8.44 1.92
N ILE A 170 8.92 7.87 1.83
CA ILE A 170 8.38 6.92 2.82
C ILE A 170 9.29 5.69 2.91
N ASN A 171 9.74 5.14 1.78
CA ASN A 171 10.68 4.02 1.77
C ASN A 171 12.02 4.42 2.41
N LYS A 172 12.60 5.57 2.05
CA LYS A 172 13.84 6.09 2.66
C LYS A 172 13.74 6.29 4.18
N SER A 173 12.53 6.42 4.74
CA SER A 173 12.32 6.43 6.19
C SER A 173 12.40 5.05 6.85
N GLY A 174 12.74 4.01 6.09
CA GLY A 174 12.94 2.63 6.55
C GLY A 174 11.74 1.71 6.37
N LYS A 175 10.68 2.15 5.68
CA LYS A 175 9.52 1.30 5.39
C LYS A 175 9.70 0.50 4.11
N THR A 176 9.21 -0.72 4.09
CA THR A 176 9.10 -1.53 2.86
C THR A 176 7.95 -0.97 2.02
N VAL A 177 8.20 -0.70 0.74
CA VAL A 177 7.16 -0.20 -0.18
C VAL A 177 7.06 -1.14 -1.38
N ILE A 178 5.88 -1.66 -1.64
CA ILE A 178 5.60 -2.55 -2.77
C ILE A 178 4.55 -1.88 -3.66
N ILE A 179 4.93 -1.56 -4.88
CA ILE A 179 4.05 -0.92 -5.88
C ILE A 179 3.67 -1.95 -6.94
N VAL A 180 2.40 -2.14 -7.18
CA VAL A 180 1.91 -2.81 -8.39
C VAL A 180 1.70 -1.75 -9.47
N THR A 181 2.27 -1.96 -10.64
CA THR A 181 2.10 -1.06 -11.78
C THR A 181 2.30 -1.78 -13.12
N HIS A 182 1.73 -1.23 -14.19
CA HIS A 182 2.03 -1.61 -15.57
C HIS A 182 2.90 -0.56 -16.28
N ASP A 183 3.24 0.54 -15.60
CA ASP A 183 4.08 1.63 -16.13
C ASP A 183 5.57 1.37 -15.83
N GLU A 184 6.36 1.22 -16.92
CA GLU A 184 7.80 1.00 -16.80
C GLU A 184 8.55 2.21 -16.21
N GLY A 185 8.04 3.43 -16.41
CA GLY A 185 8.64 4.64 -15.85
C GLY A 185 8.57 4.62 -14.32
N ILE A 186 7.43 4.19 -13.78
CA ILE A 186 7.21 4.01 -12.34
C ILE A 186 8.13 2.91 -11.79
N ALA A 187 8.18 1.76 -12.47
CA ALA A 187 8.99 0.64 -12.03
C ALA A 187 10.48 0.98 -11.97
N LYS A 188 10.99 1.76 -12.93
CA LYS A 188 12.39 2.23 -12.95
C LYS A 188 12.75 3.18 -11.79
N MET A 189 11.77 3.72 -11.08
CA MET A 189 11.99 4.55 -9.88
C MET A 189 12.18 3.71 -8.60
N THR A 190 11.92 2.40 -8.66
CA THR A 190 12.11 1.46 -7.55
C THR A 190 13.48 0.77 -7.63
N ASP A 191 13.92 0.19 -6.50
CA ASP A 191 15.23 -0.47 -6.41
C ASP A 191 15.20 -1.90 -6.97
N ARG A 192 14.01 -2.51 -7.09
CA ARG A 192 13.82 -3.89 -7.56
C ARG A 192 12.54 -4.00 -8.37
N ILE A 193 12.62 -4.71 -9.48
CA ILE A 193 11.47 -4.97 -10.35
C ILE A 193 11.22 -6.48 -10.43
N ILE A 194 10.01 -6.89 -10.10
CA ILE A 194 9.52 -8.26 -10.22
C ILE A 194 8.49 -8.29 -11.36
N THR A 195 8.68 -9.14 -12.33
CA THR A 195 7.77 -9.26 -13.48
C THR A 195 6.94 -10.52 -13.35
N ILE A 196 5.60 -10.36 -13.43
CA ILE A 196 4.63 -11.46 -13.39
C ILE A 196 3.95 -11.59 -14.77
N SER A 197 3.92 -12.82 -15.29
CA SER A 197 3.14 -13.22 -16.47
C SER A 197 2.40 -14.51 -16.17
N ASP A 198 1.11 -14.55 -16.52
CA ASP A 198 0.25 -15.73 -16.38
C ASP A 198 0.33 -16.40 -15.00
N GLY A 199 0.37 -15.59 -13.95
CA GLY A 199 0.43 -16.03 -12.56
C GLY A 199 1.79 -16.51 -12.08
N ARG A 200 2.86 -16.39 -12.86
CA ARG A 200 4.23 -16.81 -12.52
C ARG A 200 5.19 -15.63 -12.52
N ILE A 201 6.20 -15.67 -11.67
CA ILE A 201 7.34 -14.74 -11.75
C ILE A 201 8.21 -15.16 -12.93
N VAL A 202 8.38 -14.25 -13.88
CA VAL A 202 9.19 -14.45 -15.09
C VAL A 202 10.46 -13.60 -15.09
N GLY A 203 10.62 -12.72 -14.14
CA GLY A 203 11.82 -11.90 -13.97
C GLY A 203 11.89 -11.26 -12.59
N ASP A 204 13.11 -11.14 -12.07
CA ASP A 204 13.43 -10.44 -10.83
C ASP A 204 14.79 -9.75 -11.03
N SER A 205 14.82 -8.42 -10.90
CA SER A 205 16.04 -7.65 -11.13
C SER A 205 17.12 -7.85 -10.05
N LYS A 206 16.79 -8.51 -8.92
CA LYS A 206 17.74 -8.87 -7.86
C LYS A 206 18.54 -10.15 -8.19
N GLU A 207 18.02 -10.99 -9.07
CA GLU A 207 18.62 -12.28 -9.46
C GLU A 207 19.64 -12.17 -10.62
N LYS A 208 20.42 -11.08 -10.68
CA LYS A 208 21.51 -10.93 -11.67
C LYS A 208 22.85 -11.32 -11.08
#